data_3e1f9850cc4b09d7cc80e819aecff157
#
_entry.id   3e1f9850cc4b09d7cc80e819aecff157
#
_cell.length_a   1.000
_cell.length_b   1.000
_cell.length_c   1.000
_cell.angle_alpha   90.00
_cell.angle_beta   90.00
_cell.angle_gamma   90.00
#
_symmetry.space_group_name_H-M   'P 1'
#
loop_
_entity.id
_entity.type
_entity.pdbx_description
1 polymer ?
#
loop_
_entity_poly.entity_id
_entity_poly.type
_entity_poly.pdbx_seq_one_letter_code
_entity_poly.pdbx_strand_id
1 'polypeptide(L)'
;MKTDIYKIKTDQAWNRLYNRLDNDRLLAKVDEGHHTRKYSQWIRYGAVAAVLIGVIWGTLYWVTGSDKELAQHLLTQENQGVSTLATTLEDGSVVLLAKETSLLYPKHFIADKREVSLQGNAFFDVAKKQGQPFWIDTEQAKIEVLGTAFSVQSDENAPFRLSVQRGIVKVTLKKGNQECYVKAGEMVVVRSQRG
;
A
#
# COMPACT_ATOMS: atom_id res chain seq x y z
N MET A 1 -40.13 -39.87 -73.33
CA MET A 1 -38.93 -39.45 -74.07
C MET A 1 -39.13 -37.96 -74.58
N LYS A 2 -39.51 -37.04 -73.72
CA LYS A 2 -39.73 -35.63 -74.06
C LYS A 2 -39.08 -34.66 -73.12
N THR A 3 -38.38 -35.08 -72.10
CA THR A 3 -37.89 -34.22 -71.01
C THR A 3 -36.47 -33.72 -71.28
N ASP A 4 -35.63 -34.44 -71.99
CA ASP A 4 -34.22 -34.06 -72.16
C ASP A 4 -33.99 -32.94 -73.17
N ILE A 5 -34.90 -32.74 -74.18
CA ILE A 5 -34.76 -31.73 -75.21
C ILE A 5 -34.95 -30.31 -74.65
N TYR A 6 -35.76 -30.16 -73.63
CA TYR A 6 -35.96 -28.85 -72.98
C TYR A 6 -34.81 -28.45 -72.09
N LYS A 7 -34.16 -29.41 -71.43
CA LYS A 7 -33.02 -29.15 -70.53
C LYS A 7 -31.81 -28.59 -71.29
N ILE A 8 -31.49 -29.18 -72.45
CA ILE A 8 -30.37 -28.76 -73.30
C ILE A 8 -30.59 -27.32 -73.84
N LYS A 9 -31.77 -26.93 -74.19
CA LYS A 9 -32.09 -25.57 -74.68
C LYS A 9 -32.00 -24.55 -73.57
N THR A 10 -32.37 -24.89 -72.36
CA THR A 10 -32.33 -23.99 -71.19
C THR A 10 -30.89 -23.69 -70.77
N ASP A 11 -30.03 -24.70 -70.69
CA ASP A 11 -28.63 -24.54 -70.32
C ASP A 11 -27.84 -23.72 -71.35
N GLN A 12 -28.12 -23.88 -72.66
CA GLN A 12 -27.54 -23.01 -73.70
C GLN A 12 -28.00 -21.58 -73.63
N ALA A 13 -29.26 -21.32 -73.27
CA ALA A 13 -29.78 -19.99 -73.11
C ALA A 13 -29.15 -19.26 -71.89
N TRP A 14 -28.97 -19.98 -70.77
CA TRP A 14 -28.25 -19.47 -69.58
C TRP A 14 -26.80 -19.13 -69.88
N ASN A 15 -26.05 -19.96 -70.56
CA ASN A 15 -24.70 -19.72 -70.93
C ASN A 15 -24.52 -18.51 -71.87
N ARG A 16 -25.45 -18.28 -72.79
CA ARG A 16 -25.46 -17.08 -73.65
C ARG A 16 -25.77 -15.81 -72.86
N LEU A 17 -26.64 -15.88 -71.88
CA LEU A 17 -26.97 -14.76 -71.03
C LEU A 17 -25.77 -14.37 -70.11
N TYR A 18 -25.16 -15.40 -69.50
CA TYR A 18 -24.00 -15.21 -68.67
C TYR A 18 -22.83 -14.56 -69.41
N ASN A 19 -22.52 -15.09 -70.63
CA ASN A 19 -21.47 -14.52 -71.46
C ASN A 19 -21.75 -13.07 -71.92
N ARG A 20 -23.01 -12.71 -72.12
CA ARG A 20 -23.36 -11.29 -72.43
C ARG A 20 -23.21 -10.39 -71.23
N LEU A 21 -23.65 -10.82 -70.04
CA LEU A 21 -23.53 -10.04 -68.79
C LEU A 21 -22.04 -9.85 -68.39
N ASP A 22 -21.18 -10.83 -68.65
CA ASP A 22 -19.75 -10.73 -68.42
C ASP A 22 -19.04 -9.76 -69.41
N ASN A 23 -19.41 -9.86 -70.72
CA ASN A 23 -18.87 -9.00 -71.77
C ASN A 23 -19.30 -7.51 -71.61
N ASP A 24 -20.51 -7.26 -71.15
CA ASP A 24 -21.05 -5.93 -70.93
C ASP A 24 -20.60 -5.33 -69.59
N ARG A 25 -19.71 -6.05 -68.82
CA ARG A 25 -19.21 -5.67 -67.49
C ARG A 25 -20.33 -5.28 -66.48
N LEU A 26 -21.52 -5.85 -66.65
CA LEU A 26 -22.66 -5.62 -65.77
C LEU A 26 -22.61 -6.52 -64.52
N LEU A 27 -21.75 -7.54 -64.50
CA LEU A 27 -21.46 -8.29 -63.29
C LEU A 27 -20.50 -7.46 -62.47
N ALA A 28 -20.99 -6.88 -61.38
CA ALA A 28 -20.14 -6.22 -60.40
C ALA A 28 -19.11 -7.24 -59.94
N LYS A 29 -17.84 -7.00 -60.27
CA LYS A 29 -16.71 -7.76 -59.71
C LYS A 29 -16.72 -7.54 -58.20
N VAL A 30 -17.20 -8.55 -57.48
CA VAL A 30 -17.07 -8.54 -56.02
C VAL A 30 -15.59 -8.65 -55.78
N ASP A 31 -14.99 -7.51 -55.46
CA ASP A 31 -13.61 -7.40 -55.07
C ASP A 31 -13.53 -8.06 -53.66
N GLU A 32 -13.13 -9.31 -53.58
CA GLU A 32 -12.76 -9.96 -52.33
C GLU A 32 -11.50 -9.28 -51.82
N GLY A 33 -11.68 -8.08 -51.26
CA GLY A 33 -10.64 -7.33 -50.63
C GLY A 33 -10.06 -8.16 -49.46
N HIS A 34 -8.94 -8.81 -49.71
CA HIS A 34 -8.07 -9.34 -48.67
C HIS A 34 -7.52 -8.22 -47.78
N HIS A 35 -8.39 -7.66 -46.94
CA HIS A 35 -8.00 -6.69 -45.90
C HIS A 35 -7.79 -7.34 -44.52
N THR A 36 -7.33 -8.59 -44.46
CA THR A 36 -7.25 -9.30 -43.17
C THR A 36 -5.87 -9.46 -42.57
N ARG A 37 -4.80 -8.91 -43.17
CA ARG A 37 -3.43 -9.26 -42.68
C ARG A 37 -2.73 -8.22 -41.80
N LYS A 38 -3.16 -6.97 -41.76
CA LYS A 38 -2.53 -5.96 -40.92
C LYS A 38 -3.20 -5.79 -39.53
N TYR A 39 -4.47 -6.14 -39.37
CA TYR A 39 -5.19 -6.00 -38.10
C TYR A 39 -4.76 -7.05 -37.06
N SER A 40 -4.31 -8.22 -37.49
CA SER A 40 -3.94 -9.32 -36.59
C SER A 40 -2.67 -9.01 -35.74
N GLN A 41 -1.73 -8.23 -36.26
CA GLN A 41 -0.52 -7.90 -35.49
C GLN A 41 -0.79 -6.84 -34.42
N TRP A 42 -1.63 -5.85 -34.72
CA TRP A 42 -2.00 -4.80 -33.77
C TRP A 42 -2.85 -5.33 -32.62
N ILE A 43 -3.70 -6.32 -32.87
CA ILE A 43 -4.50 -7.00 -31.82
C ILE A 43 -3.59 -7.78 -30.86
N ARG A 44 -2.52 -8.41 -31.36
CA ARG A 44 -1.56 -9.14 -30.52
C ARG A 44 -0.78 -8.19 -29.58
N TYR A 45 -0.34 -7.05 -30.06
CA TYR A 45 0.32 -6.03 -29.23
C TYR A 45 -0.66 -5.34 -28.27
N GLY A 46 -1.90 -5.13 -28.67
CA GLY A 46 -2.95 -4.57 -27.82
C GLY A 46 -3.31 -5.49 -26.65
N ALA A 47 -3.37 -6.80 -26.88
CA ALA A 47 -3.63 -7.77 -25.82
C ALA A 47 -2.49 -7.85 -24.79
N VAL A 48 -1.22 -7.81 -25.24
CA VAL A 48 -0.06 -7.79 -24.34
C VAL A 48 -0.02 -6.48 -23.52
N ALA A 49 -0.29 -5.34 -24.15
CA ALA A 49 -0.35 -4.06 -23.45
C ALA A 49 -1.47 -4.01 -22.38
N ALA A 50 -2.65 -4.56 -22.68
CA ALA A 50 -3.76 -4.64 -21.73
C ALA A 50 -3.43 -5.52 -20.50
N VAL A 51 -2.72 -6.65 -20.72
CA VAL A 51 -2.27 -7.51 -19.61
C VAL A 51 -1.22 -6.81 -18.76
N LEU A 52 -0.25 -6.12 -19.37
CA LEU A 52 0.77 -5.38 -18.62
C LEU A 52 0.16 -4.23 -17.80
N ILE A 53 -0.78 -3.48 -18.38
CA ILE A 53 -1.51 -2.42 -17.66
C ILE A 53 -2.32 -3.04 -16.51
N GLY A 54 -2.99 -4.16 -16.72
CA GLY A 54 -3.74 -4.89 -15.68
C GLY A 54 -2.85 -5.36 -14.54
N VAL A 55 -1.66 -5.89 -14.84
CA VAL A 55 -0.68 -6.31 -13.82
C VAL A 55 -0.14 -5.11 -13.06
N ILE A 56 0.21 -4.01 -13.75
CA ILE A 56 0.71 -2.78 -13.10
C ILE A 56 -0.39 -2.17 -12.21
N TRP A 57 -1.62 -2.08 -12.69
CA TRP A 57 -2.76 -1.59 -11.90
C TRP A 57 -3.09 -2.52 -10.73
N GLY A 58 -3.05 -3.83 -10.93
CA GLY A 58 -3.26 -4.82 -9.89
C GLY A 58 -2.18 -4.76 -8.80
N THR A 59 -0.91 -4.65 -9.18
CA THR A 59 0.19 -4.52 -8.21
C THR A 59 0.15 -3.17 -7.49
N LEU A 60 -0.12 -2.05 -8.20
CA LEU A 60 -0.34 -0.75 -7.58
C LEU A 60 -1.53 -0.77 -6.61
N TYR A 61 -2.65 -1.36 -6.99
CA TYR A 61 -3.83 -1.50 -6.14
C TYR A 61 -3.53 -2.35 -4.89
N TRP A 62 -2.75 -3.41 -5.05
CA TRP A 62 -2.38 -4.29 -3.94
C TRP A 62 -1.39 -3.63 -2.97
N VAL A 63 -0.40 -2.88 -3.50
CA VAL A 63 0.57 -2.13 -2.70
C VAL A 63 -0.05 -0.92 -2.00
N THR A 64 -0.97 -0.19 -2.66
CA THR A 64 -1.64 0.98 -2.06
C THR A 64 -2.88 0.61 -1.23
N GLY A 65 -3.40 -0.60 -1.36
CA GLY A 65 -4.57 -1.08 -0.61
C GLY A 65 -4.30 -1.39 0.86
N SER A 66 -3.03 -1.61 1.24
CA SER A 66 -2.67 -1.98 2.61
C SER A 66 -2.74 -0.82 3.63
N ASP A 67 -2.72 0.43 3.17
CA ASP A 67 -2.68 1.58 4.09
C ASP A 67 -4.08 2.05 4.56
N LYS A 68 -5.16 1.53 3.98
CA LYS A 68 -6.52 1.97 4.32
C LYS A 68 -7.13 1.31 5.55
N GLU A 69 -6.60 0.17 6.01
CA GLU A 69 -7.03 -0.45 7.27
C GLU A 69 -6.47 0.25 8.52
N LEU A 70 -5.39 1.02 8.38
CA LEU A 70 -4.75 1.75 9.49
C LEU A 70 -5.53 2.99 9.96
N ALA A 71 -6.53 3.45 9.23
CA ALA A 71 -7.39 4.58 9.62
C ALA A 71 -8.48 4.19 10.64
N GLN A 72 -8.54 2.94 11.08
CA GLN A 72 -9.63 2.46 11.93
C GLN A 72 -9.27 2.57 13.41
N HIS A 73 -9.90 3.52 14.07
CA HIS A 73 -9.99 3.65 15.52
C HIS A 73 -8.68 3.98 16.26
N LEU A 74 -8.02 5.08 15.84
CA LEU A 74 -7.01 5.70 16.67
C LEU A 74 -7.68 6.41 17.87
N LEU A 75 -7.19 6.11 19.06
CA LEU A 75 -7.58 6.74 20.30
C LEU A 75 -6.51 7.77 20.67
N THR A 76 -6.94 8.95 21.05
CA THR A 76 -6.04 9.98 21.61
C THR A 76 -6.31 10.07 23.10
N GLN A 77 -5.27 9.89 23.91
CA GLN A 77 -5.29 10.12 25.34
C GLN A 77 -4.42 11.34 25.63
N GLU A 78 -5.04 12.39 26.11
CA GLU A 78 -4.36 13.63 26.45
C GLU A 78 -4.43 13.88 27.96
N ASN A 79 -3.30 14.24 28.56
CA ASN A 79 -3.24 14.65 29.95
C ASN A 79 -3.10 16.17 30.06
N GLN A 80 -4.20 16.86 30.22
CA GLN A 80 -4.26 18.31 30.50
C GLN A 80 -4.22 18.63 32.01
N GLY A 81 -4.25 17.58 32.86
CA GLY A 81 -4.23 17.72 34.31
C GLY A 81 -2.82 17.96 34.87
N VAL A 82 -2.78 18.30 36.17
CA VAL A 82 -1.52 18.51 36.91
C VAL A 82 -0.89 17.19 37.36
N SER A 83 -1.67 16.16 37.53
CA SER A 83 -1.23 14.83 37.98
C SER A 83 -0.93 13.89 36.78
N THR A 84 -0.09 12.89 37.03
CA THR A 84 0.20 11.84 36.03
C THR A 84 -1.04 11.04 35.70
N LEU A 85 -1.30 10.82 34.41
CA LEU A 85 -2.41 10.01 33.92
C LEU A 85 -1.90 8.61 33.52
N ALA A 86 -2.45 7.58 34.11
CA ALA A 86 -2.11 6.20 33.76
C ALA A 86 -3.08 5.65 32.70
N THR A 87 -2.55 5.07 31.64
CA THR A 87 -3.29 4.44 30.56
C THR A 87 -2.78 3.01 30.36
N THR A 88 -3.67 2.03 30.35
CA THR A 88 -3.34 0.63 30.03
C THR A 88 -3.77 0.34 28.60
N LEU A 89 -2.82 -0.15 27.80
CA LEU A 89 -3.05 -0.55 26.42
C LEU A 89 -3.57 -2.00 26.34
N GLU A 90 -4.14 -2.42 25.20
CA GLU A 90 -4.72 -3.75 25.03
C GLU A 90 -3.70 -4.90 25.19
N ASP A 91 -2.42 -4.62 24.94
CA ASP A 91 -1.35 -5.61 25.08
C ASP A 91 -0.85 -5.82 26.52
N GLY A 92 -1.43 -5.09 27.48
CA GLY A 92 -1.06 -5.08 28.88
C GLY A 92 0.07 -4.10 29.21
N SER A 93 0.56 -3.32 28.24
CA SER A 93 1.53 -2.24 28.51
C SER A 93 0.86 -1.09 29.25
N VAL A 94 1.59 -0.48 30.18
CA VAL A 94 1.16 0.67 30.96
C VAL A 94 1.96 1.90 30.56
N VAL A 95 1.26 3.00 30.30
CA VAL A 95 1.86 4.29 29.97
C VAL A 95 1.43 5.33 31.00
N LEU A 96 2.39 5.98 31.62
CA LEU A 96 2.17 7.08 32.56
C LEU A 96 2.49 8.40 31.86
N LEU A 97 1.45 9.13 31.51
CA LEU A 97 1.54 10.42 30.81
C LEU A 97 1.79 11.55 31.81
N ALA A 98 2.85 12.32 31.62
CA ALA A 98 3.07 13.55 32.36
C ALA A 98 2.06 14.65 31.96
N LYS A 99 2.09 15.78 32.64
CA LYS A 99 1.31 16.96 32.27
C LYS A 99 1.62 17.40 30.83
N GLU A 100 0.62 17.87 30.10
CA GLU A 100 0.75 18.38 28.72
C GLU A 100 1.32 17.33 27.74
N THR A 101 0.91 16.07 27.94
CA THR A 101 1.36 14.95 27.11
C THR A 101 0.18 14.34 26.39
N SER A 102 0.36 14.05 25.11
CA SER A 102 -0.61 13.36 24.27
C SER A 102 -0.05 12.03 23.77
N LEU A 103 -0.84 10.97 23.88
CA LEU A 103 -0.56 9.63 23.35
C LEU A 103 -1.64 9.25 22.34
N LEU A 104 -1.21 9.00 21.12
CA LEU A 104 -2.06 8.48 20.05
C LEU A 104 -1.75 7.00 19.86
N TYR A 105 -2.75 6.13 19.95
CA TYR A 105 -2.59 4.69 19.84
C TYR A 105 -3.83 4.03 19.21
N PRO A 106 -3.69 2.90 18.49
CA PRO A 106 -4.83 2.19 17.95
C PRO A 106 -5.58 1.44 19.04
N LYS A 107 -6.90 1.31 18.91
CA LYS A 107 -7.71 0.48 19.80
C LYS A 107 -7.27 -0.98 19.81
N HIS A 108 -6.81 -1.48 18.65
CA HIS A 108 -6.29 -2.83 18.45
C HIS A 108 -4.97 -2.75 17.68
N PHE A 109 -3.93 -3.40 18.19
CA PHE A 109 -2.66 -3.50 17.50
C PHE A 109 -2.75 -4.52 16.35
N ILE A 110 -2.06 -4.22 15.25
CA ILE A 110 -1.94 -5.18 14.13
C ILE A 110 -0.96 -6.31 14.47
N ALA A 111 -1.08 -7.43 13.75
CA ALA A 111 -0.33 -8.66 14.07
C ALA A 111 1.19 -8.48 14.15
N ASP A 112 1.78 -7.61 13.30
CA ASP A 112 3.23 -7.54 13.13
C ASP A 112 3.91 -6.50 14.02
N LYS A 113 3.17 -5.47 14.50
CA LYS A 113 3.75 -4.38 15.30
C LYS A 113 2.73 -3.74 16.24
N ARG A 114 3.24 -3.18 17.33
CA ARG A 114 2.50 -2.34 18.26
C ARG A 114 3.05 -0.92 18.12
N GLU A 115 2.33 -0.01 17.49
CA GLU A 115 2.80 1.34 17.20
C GLU A 115 1.94 2.39 17.90
N VAL A 116 2.60 3.34 18.56
CA VAL A 116 1.97 4.50 19.22
C VAL A 116 2.75 5.78 18.88
N SER A 117 2.10 6.94 18.97
CA SER A 117 2.75 8.24 18.81
C SER A 117 2.67 9.02 20.10
N LEU A 118 3.79 9.61 20.53
CA LEU A 118 3.94 10.36 21.77
C LEU A 118 4.34 11.82 21.46
N GLN A 119 3.60 12.77 22.04
CA GLN A 119 4.00 14.14 22.16
C GLN A 119 4.11 14.51 23.64
N GLY A 120 5.29 14.95 24.10
CA GLY A 120 5.55 15.29 25.50
C GLY A 120 6.32 14.19 26.25
N ASN A 121 6.02 14.02 27.54
CA ASN A 121 6.83 13.25 28.46
C ASN A 121 6.03 12.07 29.05
N ALA A 122 6.55 10.86 28.94
CA ALA A 122 5.89 9.66 29.47
C ALA A 122 6.87 8.62 30.02
N PHE A 123 6.37 7.82 30.93
CA PHE A 123 7.01 6.57 31.33
C PHE A 123 6.24 5.41 30.71
N PHE A 124 6.97 4.48 30.12
CA PHE A 124 6.44 3.26 29.52
C PHE A 124 6.88 2.02 30.30
N ASP A 125 5.95 1.19 30.67
CA ASP A 125 6.21 -0.19 31.10
C ASP A 125 5.60 -1.13 30.06
N VAL A 126 6.42 -1.53 29.09
CA VAL A 126 5.96 -2.29 27.93
C VAL A 126 5.95 -3.77 28.23
N ALA A 127 4.82 -4.43 28.02
CA ALA A 127 4.66 -5.86 28.15
C ALA A 127 5.54 -6.59 27.12
N LYS A 128 6.28 -7.61 27.60
CA LYS A 128 7.19 -8.40 26.76
C LYS A 128 6.39 -9.29 25.81
N LYS A 129 6.55 -9.06 24.50
CA LYS A 129 6.03 -9.92 23.43
C LYS A 129 7.11 -10.23 22.42
N GLN A 130 7.46 -11.52 22.27
CA GLN A 130 8.40 -11.97 21.24
C GLN A 130 7.71 -11.92 19.87
N GLY A 131 8.43 -11.44 18.85
CA GLY A 131 7.95 -11.39 17.47
C GLY A 131 7.01 -10.22 17.15
N GLN A 132 6.63 -9.38 18.14
CA GLN A 132 5.80 -8.21 17.93
C GLN A 132 6.40 -6.99 18.64
N PRO A 133 7.34 -6.27 18.00
CA PRO A 133 8.00 -5.12 18.60
C PRO A 133 7.00 -3.98 18.89
N PHE A 134 7.31 -3.20 19.92
CA PHE A 134 6.58 -2.01 20.31
C PHE A 134 7.32 -0.78 19.80
N TRP A 135 6.66 0.04 19.01
CA TRP A 135 7.21 1.24 18.38
C TRP A 135 6.59 2.47 18.98
N ILE A 136 7.42 3.44 19.30
CA ILE A 136 6.98 4.76 19.73
C ILE A 136 7.54 5.79 18.74
N ASP A 137 6.66 6.49 18.06
CA ASP A 137 7.01 7.60 17.21
C ASP A 137 6.93 8.88 18.02
N THR A 138 8.05 9.60 18.12
CA THR A 138 8.11 10.95 18.74
C THR A 138 8.54 11.97 17.69
N GLU A 139 8.45 13.23 17.98
CA GLU A 139 8.92 14.28 17.08
C GLU A 139 10.39 14.13 16.68
N GLN A 140 11.25 13.73 17.62
CA GLN A 140 12.70 13.73 17.46
C GLN A 140 13.29 12.35 17.15
N ALA A 141 12.62 11.26 17.53
CA ALA A 141 13.13 9.90 17.42
C ALA A 141 12.03 8.86 17.21
N LYS A 142 12.41 7.73 16.61
CA LYS A 142 11.66 6.47 16.66
C LYS A 142 12.31 5.54 17.66
N ILE A 143 11.49 4.95 18.53
CA ILE A 143 11.93 4.08 19.62
C ILE A 143 11.34 2.69 19.38
N GLU A 144 12.18 1.67 19.46
CA GLU A 144 11.79 0.26 19.29
C GLU A 144 12.16 -0.55 20.52
N VAL A 145 11.20 -1.32 21.05
CA VAL A 145 11.41 -2.17 22.23
C VAL A 145 10.64 -3.49 22.09
N LEU A 146 11.06 -4.53 22.84
CA LEU A 146 10.37 -5.82 22.90
C LEU A 146 9.62 -6.04 24.23
N GLY A 147 10.07 -5.36 25.29
CA GLY A 147 9.52 -5.50 26.64
C GLY A 147 10.43 -4.84 27.64
N THR A 148 10.25 -3.56 27.89
CA THR A 148 11.18 -2.66 28.59
C THR A 148 10.42 -1.68 29.45
N ALA A 149 11.06 -1.17 30.52
CA ALA A 149 10.58 -0.06 31.32
C ALA A 149 11.53 1.13 31.15
N PHE A 150 11.02 2.27 30.70
CA PHE A 150 11.83 3.45 30.37
C PHE A 150 11.01 4.75 30.38
N SER A 151 11.70 5.87 30.57
CA SER A 151 11.14 7.22 30.49
C SER A 151 11.57 7.88 29.21
N VAL A 152 10.66 8.61 28.58
CA VAL A 152 10.90 9.44 27.39
C VAL A 152 10.51 10.88 27.72
N GLN A 153 11.38 11.82 27.36
CA GLN A 153 11.12 13.25 27.35
C GLN A 153 11.33 13.77 25.93
N SER A 154 10.25 14.17 25.28
CA SER A 154 10.25 14.61 23.88
C SER A 154 9.37 15.85 23.73
N ASP A 155 9.84 16.94 24.33
CA ASP A 155 9.23 18.25 24.18
C ASP A 155 9.89 19.04 23.05
N GLU A 156 9.13 19.83 22.29
CA GLU A 156 9.63 20.64 21.16
C GLU A 156 10.78 21.59 21.57
N ASN A 157 10.73 22.10 22.77
CA ASN A 157 11.66 23.12 23.27
C ASN A 157 12.75 22.58 24.20
N ALA A 158 12.78 21.26 24.43
CA ALA A 158 13.73 20.61 25.31
C ALA A 158 14.60 19.58 24.57
N PRO A 159 15.81 19.26 25.05
CA PRO A 159 16.58 18.13 24.54
C PRO A 159 15.81 16.83 24.70
N PHE A 160 15.82 15.99 23.66
CA PHE A 160 15.29 14.65 23.79
C PHE A 160 16.10 13.87 24.84
N ARG A 161 15.40 13.21 25.77
CA ARG A 161 16.00 12.36 26.80
C ARG A 161 15.26 11.04 26.87
N LEU A 162 16.02 9.95 26.96
CA LEU A 162 15.48 8.61 27.19
C LEU A 162 16.33 7.92 28.24
N SER A 163 15.70 7.43 29.32
CA SER A 163 16.35 6.69 30.40
C SER A 163 15.70 5.31 30.57
N VAL A 164 16.52 4.26 30.60
CA VAL A 164 16.06 2.87 30.64
C VAL A 164 16.21 2.32 32.06
N GLN A 165 15.08 1.83 32.65
CA GLN A 165 15.08 1.15 33.93
C GLN A 165 15.25 -0.37 33.79
N ARG A 166 14.64 -0.96 32.76
CA ARG A 166 14.68 -2.41 32.52
C ARG A 166 14.68 -2.71 31.01
N GLY A 167 15.55 -3.60 30.57
CA GLY A 167 15.64 -4.08 29.20
C GLY A 167 16.59 -3.29 28.32
N ILE A 168 16.32 -3.30 27.01
CA ILE A 168 17.13 -2.62 25.99
C ILE A 168 16.18 -1.87 25.07
N VAL A 169 16.52 -0.64 24.76
CA VAL A 169 15.78 0.24 23.87
C VAL A 169 16.64 0.57 22.66
N LYS A 170 16.11 0.39 21.45
CA LYS A 170 16.71 0.89 20.23
C LYS A 170 16.12 2.26 19.94
N VAL A 171 16.95 3.27 19.75
CA VAL A 171 16.55 4.64 19.41
C VAL A 171 17.13 4.99 18.05
N THR A 172 16.27 5.44 17.13
CA THR A 172 16.65 5.95 15.82
C THR A 172 16.27 7.44 15.73
N LEU A 173 17.25 8.31 15.63
CA LEU A 173 17.01 9.76 15.51
C LEU A 173 16.47 10.10 14.14
N LYS A 174 15.40 10.91 14.05
CA LYS A 174 14.83 11.38 12.79
C LYS A 174 15.76 12.32 12.02
N LYS A 175 16.57 13.12 12.74
CA LYS A 175 17.64 13.93 12.15
C LYS A 175 18.92 13.10 12.07
N GLY A 176 19.42 12.88 10.85
CA GLY A 176 20.68 12.17 10.61
C GLY A 176 20.57 10.64 10.66
N ASN A 177 19.40 10.06 10.92
CA ASN A 177 19.12 8.62 10.90
C ASN A 177 20.13 7.77 11.74
N GLN A 178 20.63 8.37 12.86
CA GLN A 178 21.58 7.70 13.76
C GLN A 178 20.82 6.74 14.66
N GLU A 179 21.36 5.53 14.80
CA GLU A 179 20.82 4.51 15.68
C GLU A 179 21.72 4.31 16.90
N CYS A 180 21.10 4.13 18.07
CA CYS A 180 21.80 3.72 19.29
C CYS A 180 20.95 2.74 20.10
N TYR A 181 21.64 1.90 20.90
CA TYR A 181 21.02 0.99 21.84
C TYR A 181 21.32 1.48 23.26
N VAL A 182 20.26 1.66 24.06
CA VAL A 182 20.33 2.11 25.45
C VAL A 182 19.91 0.95 26.35
N LYS A 183 20.75 0.57 27.27
CA LYS A 183 20.51 -0.54 28.19
C LYS A 183 19.98 -0.06 29.55
N ALA A 184 19.50 -0.99 30.35
CA ALA A 184 19.10 -0.72 31.74
C ALA A 184 20.19 0.04 32.52
N GLY A 185 19.82 1.13 33.18
CA GLY A 185 20.71 2.04 33.89
C GLY A 185 21.36 3.12 33.02
N GLU A 186 21.19 3.09 31.70
CA GLU A 186 21.76 4.07 30.81
C GLU A 186 20.71 5.17 30.43
N MET A 187 21.24 6.30 29.99
CA MET A 187 20.45 7.44 29.50
C MET A 187 21.09 7.98 28.22
N VAL A 188 20.27 8.32 27.24
CA VAL A 188 20.66 9.09 26.05
C VAL A 188 20.07 10.48 26.13
N VAL A 189 20.87 11.49 25.76
CA VAL A 189 20.44 12.90 25.65
C VAL A 189 20.84 13.41 24.28
N VAL A 190 19.88 13.87 23.50
CA VAL A 190 20.10 14.48 22.18
C VAL A 190 19.81 15.97 22.25
N ARG A 191 20.82 16.80 22.09
CA ARG A 191 20.67 18.25 22.02
C ARG A 191 20.35 18.66 20.59
N SER A 192 19.22 19.32 20.38
CA SER A 192 18.95 19.98 19.10
C SER A 192 19.94 21.16 18.98
N GLN A 193 20.91 21.06 18.07
CA GLN A 193 21.65 22.22 17.66
C GLN A 193 20.69 23.08 16.83
N ARG A 194 20.20 24.18 17.39
CA ARG A 194 19.61 25.25 16.58
C ARG A 194 20.78 25.89 15.82
N GLY A 195 20.81 25.62 14.50
CA GLY A 195 21.62 26.42 13.58
C GLY A 195 20.92 27.75 13.29
#